data_464609d92140b47b628c5e3c1da4d97a
#
_entry.id   464609d92140b47b628c5e3c1da4d97a
#
_cell.length_a   1.000
_cell.length_b   1.000
_cell.length_c   1.000
_cell.angle_alpha   90.00
_cell.angle_beta   90.00
_cell.angle_gamma   90.00
#
_symmetry.space_group_name_H-M   'P 1'
#
loop_
_entity.id
_entity.type
_entity.pdbx_description
1 polymer ?
#
loop_
_entity_poly.entity_id
_entity_poly.type
_entity_poly.pdbx_seq_one_letter_code
_entity_poly.pdbx_strand_id
1 'polypeptide(L)'
;MLKPNLPSINDQEGSKVPAGLPGVIDAHVHIFPSSLFSAIWQWFDENAWHIRYQLTSSRIFEFLLSHGINHIIALQYAHKPGIADKLNKYMAKKCRKYNNLVTGMATIFPGENNAEKILQEAFDSGLGGLKLHAHVQCFDMNSDHMNRLYECCRINKKPVVMHVGREPKSTAYRCDPYQLCSSDRLEHVLKDFPDLKICVPHLGFDEISAYRKMIEKYDNLWLDTTMVIADYFPIEEKINLDHYRSDRIMYGSDFPNIPYVWDSELKRLKVADISYDALEQILNINAADFFNLKLYPA
;
A
#
# COMPACT_ATOMS: atom_id res chain seq x y z
N MET A 1 8.95 16.65 -18.01
CA MET A 1 9.01 15.27 -17.48
C MET A 1 10.09 14.51 -18.21
N LEU A 2 11.12 14.07 -17.51
CA LEU A 2 12.08 13.09 -18.04
C LEU A 2 11.30 11.84 -18.38
N LYS A 3 11.29 11.41 -19.64
CA LYS A 3 10.80 10.07 -20.00
C LYS A 3 11.90 9.09 -19.59
N PRO A 4 11.77 8.40 -18.48
CA PRO A 4 12.77 7.41 -18.14
C PRO A 4 12.62 6.25 -19.12
N ASN A 5 13.70 5.93 -19.81
CA ASN A 5 13.80 4.71 -20.60
C ASN A 5 14.09 3.57 -19.61
N LEU A 6 13.08 3.24 -18.78
CA LEU A 6 13.28 2.35 -17.64
C LEU A 6 13.00 0.90 -18.03
N PRO A 7 13.84 -0.05 -17.61
CA PRO A 7 13.80 -1.44 -18.07
C PRO A 7 12.44 -2.12 -17.92
N SER A 8 11.72 -1.83 -16.83
CA SER A 8 10.44 -2.49 -16.50
C SER A 8 9.33 -2.32 -17.53
N ILE A 9 9.34 -1.23 -18.32
CA ILE A 9 8.33 -1.02 -19.38
C ILE A 9 8.42 -2.11 -20.45
N ASN A 10 9.63 -2.66 -20.66
CA ASN A 10 9.92 -3.66 -21.67
C ASN A 10 9.95 -5.09 -21.11
N ASP A 11 9.66 -5.27 -19.83
CA ASP A 11 9.61 -6.60 -19.23
C ASP A 11 8.56 -7.48 -19.92
N GLN A 12 8.91 -8.74 -20.12
CA GLN A 12 7.98 -9.74 -20.61
C GLN A 12 7.05 -10.17 -19.48
N GLU A 13 5.74 -10.15 -19.71
CA GLU A 13 4.74 -10.58 -18.71
C GLU A 13 4.81 -12.07 -18.43
N GLY A 14 4.94 -12.44 -17.17
CA GLY A 14 4.88 -13.83 -16.72
C GLY A 14 3.44 -14.31 -16.53
N SER A 15 3.22 -15.60 -16.74
CA SER A 15 1.90 -16.24 -16.53
C SER A 15 1.69 -16.67 -15.06
N LYS A 16 2.72 -16.66 -14.24
CA LYS A 16 2.72 -17.07 -12.82
C LYS A 16 3.80 -16.32 -12.05
N VAL A 17 3.64 -16.32 -10.72
CA VAL A 17 4.72 -15.94 -9.80
C VAL A 17 5.98 -16.69 -10.22
N PRO A 18 7.16 -16.01 -10.31
CA PRO A 18 8.40 -16.63 -10.72
C PRO A 18 8.75 -17.85 -9.85
N ALA A 19 9.06 -18.97 -10.49
CA ALA A 19 9.38 -20.22 -9.78
C ALA A 19 10.56 -20.04 -8.83
N GLY A 20 10.50 -20.68 -7.64
CA GLY A 20 11.53 -20.60 -6.60
C GLY A 20 11.34 -19.44 -5.60
N LEU A 21 10.36 -18.58 -5.79
CA LEU A 21 9.93 -17.65 -4.74
C LEU A 21 9.07 -18.38 -3.69
N PRO A 22 9.11 -17.95 -2.42
CA PRO A 22 8.16 -18.41 -1.41
C PRO A 22 6.74 -18.00 -1.74
N GLY A 23 5.76 -18.42 -0.93
CA GLY A 23 4.38 -17.96 -1.07
C GLY A 23 4.30 -16.43 -1.00
N VAL A 24 3.49 -15.82 -1.85
CA VAL A 24 3.44 -14.35 -2.01
C VAL A 24 2.14 -13.78 -1.47
N ILE A 25 2.24 -12.85 -0.52
CA ILE A 25 1.17 -11.94 -0.11
C ILE A 25 1.45 -10.59 -0.77
N ASP A 26 0.52 -10.11 -1.58
CA ASP A 26 0.59 -8.75 -2.13
C ASP A 26 -0.07 -7.78 -1.15
N ALA A 27 0.75 -7.00 -0.44
CA ALA A 27 0.31 -6.10 0.62
C ALA A 27 -0.28 -4.78 0.11
N HIS A 28 -0.28 -4.55 -1.23
CA HIS A 28 -0.68 -3.26 -1.79
C HIS A 28 -1.40 -3.39 -3.13
N VAL A 29 -2.70 -3.71 -3.09
CA VAL A 29 -3.53 -3.85 -4.29
C VAL A 29 -4.72 -2.90 -4.21
N HIS A 30 -4.91 -2.06 -5.22
CA HIS A 30 -6.02 -1.11 -5.25
C HIS A 30 -7.28 -1.68 -5.86
N ILE A 31 -8.43 -1.47 -5.19
CA ILE A 31 -9.75 -1.69 -5.77
C ILE A 31 -10.70 -0.53 -5.52
N PHE A 32 -11.53 -0.24 -6.50
CA PHE A 32 -12.55 0.80 -6.41
C PHE A 32 -13.82 0.38 -7.17
N PRO A 33 -14.98 0.99 -6.86
CA PRO A 33 -16.14 0.93 -7.75
C PRO A 33 -15.78 1.38 -9.17
N SER A 34 -16.38 0.76 -10.20
CA SER A 34 -16.01 1.00 -11.60
C SER A 34 -16.08 2.49 -12.02
N SER A 35 -17.02 3.24 -11.50
CA SER A 35 -17.12 4.69 -11.76
C SER A 35 -15.92 5.49 -11.21
N LEU A 36 -15.35 5.06 -10.08
CA LEU A 36 -14.14 5.67 -9.54
C LEU A 36 -12.90 5.23 -10.32
N PHE A 37 -12.81 3.97 -10.71
CA PHE A 37 -11.71 3.49 -11.54
C PHE A 37 -11.62 4.28 -12.85
N SER A 38 -12.73 4.52 -13.54
CA SER A 38 -12.73 5.32 -14.78
C SER A 38 -12.15 6.72 -14.56
N ALA A 39 -12.51 7.37 -13.46
CA ALA A 39 -11.98 8.69 -13.12
C ALA A 39 -10.50 8.64 -12.73
N ILE A 40 -10.06 7.57 -12.02
CA ILE A 40 -8.66 7.36 -11.65
C ILE A 40 -7.82 7.15 -12.91
N TRP A 41 -8.24 6.27 -13.84
CA TRP A 41 -7.51 6.01 -15.08
C TRP A 41 -7.37 7.25 -15.93
N GLN A 42 -8.43 8.05 -16.07
CA GLN A 42 -8.36 9.33 -16.76
C GLN A 42 -7.36 10.28 -16.08
N TRP A 43 -7.40 10.39 -14.75
CA TRP A 43 -6.46 11.24 -14.02
C TRP A 43 -5.01 10.81 -14.23
N PHE A 44 -4.73 9.50 -14.19
CA PHE A 44 -3.39 8.95 -14.44
C PHE A 44 -2.92 9.21 -15.88
N ASP A 45 -3.79 9.01 -16.88
CA ASP A 45 -3.47 9.28 -18.29
C ASP A 45 -3.11 10.76 -18.53
N GLU A 46 -3.77 11.67 -17.78
CA GLU A 46 -3.52 13.12 -17.92
C GLU A 46 -2.30 13.61 -17.12
N ASN A 47 -2.00 13.00 -15.97
CA ASN A 47 -1.09 13.59 -14.98
C ASN A 47 0.11 12.73 -14.58
N ALA A 48 0.11 11.41 -14.89
CA ALA A 48 1.15 10.49 -14.45
C ALA A 48 1.60 9.54 -15.57
N TRP A 49 0.98 8.38 -15.69
CA TRP A 49 1.27 7.35 -16.68
C TRP A 49 0.01 6.61 -17.10
N HIS A 50 0.07 5.94 -18.28
CA HIS A 50 -1.01 5.07 -18.71
C HIS A 50 -1.04 3.81 -17.84
N ILE A 51 -2.18 3.55 -17.20
CA ILE A 51 -2.40 2.33 -16.41
C ILE A 51 -2.59 1.15 -17.37
N ARG A 52 -1.69 0.15 -17.26
CA ARG A 52 -1.69 -1.03 -18.13
C ARG A 52 -2.91 -1.93 -17.93
N TYR A 53 -3.38 -2.09 -16.68
CA TYR A 53 -4.43 -3.03 -16.29
C TYR A 53 -5.72 -2.32 -15.90
N GLN A 54 -6.52 -1.94 -16.88
CA GLN A 54 -7.83 -1.33 -16.64
C GLN A 54 -8.89 -2.40 -16.34
N LEU A 55 -8.80 -3.00 -15.14
CA LEU A 55 -9.62 -4.12 -14.69
C LEU A 55 -10.65 -3.71 -13.63
N THR A 56 -11.79 -4.42 -13.58
CA THR A 56 -12.74 -4.29 -12.46
C THR A 56 -12.20 -5.01 -11.21
N SER A 57 -12.65 -4.60 -10.01
CA SER A 57 -12.17 -5.18 -8.74
C SER A 57 -12.23 -6.71 -8.68
N SER A 58 -13.27 -7.34 -9.23
CA SER A 58 -13.35 -8.81 -9.26
C SER A 58 -12.30 -9.41 -10.20
N ARG A 59 -12.08 -8.77 -11.35
CA ARG A 59 -11.05 -9.20 -12.30
C ARG A 59 -9.63 -9.02 -11.77
N ILE A 60 -9.38 -8.00 -10.94
CA ILE A 60 -8.11 -7.80 -10.24
C ILE A 60 -7.81 -9.01 -9.34
N PHE A 61 -8.76 -9.41 -8.50
CA PHE A 61 -8.57 -10.56 -7.63
C PHE A 61 -8.40 -11.86 -8.39
N GLU A 62 -9.26 -12.12 -9.40
CA GLU A 62 -9.17 -13.30 -10.27
C GLU A 62 -7.80 -13.36 -10.97
N PHE A 63 -7.32 -12.23 -11.48
CA PHE A 63 -6.03 -12.13 -12.16
C PHE A 63 -4.89 -12.51 -11.21
N LEU A 64 -4.72 -11.81 -10.11
CA LEU A 64 -3.60 -12.02 -9.19
C LEU A 64 -3.62 -13.44 -8.58
N LEU A 65 -4.77 -13.91 -8.10
CA LEU A 65 -4.89 -15.25 -7.53
C LEU A 65 -4.62 -16.34 -8.57
N SER A 66 -5.12 -16.18 -9.79
CA SER A 66 -4.84 -17.13 -10.88
C SER A 66 -3.39 -17.14 -11.31
N HIS A 67 -2.64 -16.07 -11.08
CA HIS A 67 -1.21 -15.98 -11.35
C HIS A 67 -0.33 -16.46 -10.18
N GLY A 68 -0.91 -16.89 -9.06
CA GLY A 68 -0.20 -17.51 -7.96
C GLY A 68 0.10 -16.61 -6.78
N ILE A 69 -0.53 -15.42 -6.68
CA ILE A 69 -0.55 -14.67 -5.43
C ILE A 69 -1.41 -15.43 -4.43
N ASN A 70 -0.86 -15.70 -3.23
CA ASN A 70 -1.52 -16.50 -2.21
C ASN A 70 -2.55 -15.71 -1.42
N HIS A 71 -2.28 -14.42 -1.17
CA HIS A 71 -3.18 -13.54 -0.45
C HIS A 71 -3.06 -12.09 -0.93
N ILE A 72 -4.16 -11.36 -0.93
CA ILE A 72 -4.22 -9.97 -1.39
C ILE A 72 -4.70 -9.07 -0.25
N ILE A 73 -3.97 -7.98 -0.01
CA ILE A 73 -4.44 -6.86 0.81
C ILE A 73 -5.04 -5.81 -0.13
N ALA A 74 -6.36 -5.68 -0.07
CA ALA A 74 -7.11 -4.78 -0.95
C ALA A 74 -7.27 -3.40 -0.31
N LEU A 75 -6.82 -2.38 -1.00
CA LEU A 75 -6.73 -1.00 -0.55
C LEU A 75 -7.69 -0.09 -1.33
N GLN A 76 -8.19 0.93 -0.66
CA GLN A 76 -8.94 2.05 -1.25
C GLN A 76 -8.76 3.30 -0.39
N TYR A 77 -9.10 4.47 -0.92
CA TYR A 77 -9.10 5.71 -0.15
C TYR A 77 -10.27 6.63 -0.55
N ALA A 78 -10.84 7.31 0.44
CA ALA A 78 -11.92 8.27 0.25
C ALA A 78 -11.31 9.63 -0.16
N HIS A 79 -11.38 10.00 -1.44
CA HIS A 79 -10.80 11.26 -1.95
C HIS A 79 -11.61 12.52 -1.64
N LYS A 80 -12.78 12.37 -1.01
CA LYS A 80 -13.66 13.47 -0.56
C LYS A 80 -14.53 13.01 0.61
N PRO A 81 -15.05 13.94 1.43
CA PRO A 81 -15.95 13.58 2.53
C PRO A 81 -17.27 12.96 2.04
N GLY A 82 -17.86 12.13 2.89
CA GLY A 82 -19.19 11.53 2.67
C GLY A 82 -19.21 10.30 1.76
N ILE A 83 -18.06 9.78 1.33
CA ILE A 83 -18.01 8.56 0.51
C ILE A 83 -17.40 7.33 1.24
N ALA A 84 -16.75 7.54 2.38
CA ALA A 84 -16.02 6.49 3.09
C ALA A 84 -16.93 5.30 3.46
N ASP A 85 -18.09 5.54 4.03
CA ASP A 85 -19.04 4.48 4.39
C ASP A 85 -19.44 3.61 3.18
N LYS A 86 -19.73 4.23 2.04
CA LYS A 86 -20.09 3.50 0.80
C LYS A 86 -18.90 2.68 0.27
N LEU A 87 -17.68 3.23 0.34
CA LEU A 87 -16.47 2.53 -0.05
C LEU A 87 -16.20 1.35 0.86
N ASN A 88 -16.33 1.51 2.18
CA ASN A 88 -16.12 0.44 3.15
C ASN A 88 -17.12 -0.72 2.95
N LYS A 89 -18.40 -0.41 2.75
CA LYS A 89 -19.42 -1.41 2.40
C LYS A 89 -19.12 -2.13 1.08
N TYR A 90 -18.62 -1.39 0.09
CA TYR A 90 -18.19 -1.98 -1.18
C TYR A 90 -17.03 -2.94 -0.98
N MET A 91 -15.98 -2.52 -0.26
CA MET A 91 -14.80 -3.34 0.06
C MET A 91 -15.20 -4.61 0.78
N ALA A 92 -15.94 -4.51 1.89
CA ALA A 92 -16.41 -5.66 2.67
C ALA A 92 -17.21 -6.65 1.82
N LYS A 93 -18.12 -6.15 0.95
CA LYS A 93 -18.91 -6.98 0.02
C LYS A 93 -18.04 -7.70 -0.99
N LYS A 94 -17.01 -7.04 -1.52
CA LYS A 94 -16.11 -7.64 -2.52
C LYS A 94 -15.22 -8.72 -1.91
N CYS A 95 -14.57 -8.42 -0.80
CA CYS A 95 -13.64 -9.34 -0.14
C CYS A 95 -14.32 -10.59 0.41
N ARG A 96 -15.55 -10.47 0.93
CA ARG A 96 -16.31 -11.61 1.48
C ARG A 96 -16.42 -12.81 0.52
N LYS A 97 -16.40 -12.57 -0.80
CA LYS A 97 -16.49 -13.64 -1.81
C LYS A 97 -15.24 -14.50 -1.92
N TYR A 98 -14.12 -13.98 -1.42
CA TYR A 98 -12.80 -14.61 -1.55
C TYR A 98 -12.30 -15.19 -0.22
N ASN A 99 -13.14 -15.18 0.84
CA ASN A 99 -12.83 -15.71 2.17
C ASN A 99 -11.42 -15.28 2.65
N ASN A 100 -10.57 -16.29 2.92
CA ASN A 100 -9.22 -16.07 3.47
C ASN A 100 -8.16 -15.69 2.42
N LEU A 101 -8.53 -15.45 1.17
CA LEU A 101 -7.58 -15.08 0.10
C LEU A 101 -7.46 -13.58 -0.10
N VAL A 102 -8.39 -12.79 0.44
CA VAL A 102 -8.40 -11.33 0.29
C VAL A 102 -8.81 -10.67 1.60
N THR A 103 -7.97 -9.78 2.09
CA THR A 103 -8.27 -8.89 3.23
C THR A 103 -8.47 -7.47 2.72
N GLY A 104 -9.65 -6.90 2.96
CA GLY A 104 -9.95 -5.52 2.58
C GLY A 104 -9.61 -4.55 3.69
N MET A 105 -9.06 -3.38 3.34
CA MET A 105 -8.81 -2.29 4.28
C MET A 105 -9.95 -1.26 4.23
N ALA A 106 -10.28 -0.71 5.40
CA ALA A 106 -11.18 0.42 5.53
C ALA A 106 -10.52 1.71 5.02
N THR A 107 -11.34 2.71 4.74
CA THR A 107 -10.89 4.08 4.51
C THR A 107 -11.81 5.07 5.21
N ILE A 108 -11.29 6.26 5.48
CA ILE A 108 -11.99 7.40 6.05
C ILE A 108 -11.53 8.64 5.30
N PHE A 109 -12.39 9.68 5.22
CA PHE A 109 -11.92 11.02 4.91
C PHE A 109 -11.64 11.74 6.23
N PRO A 110 -10.35 12.05 6.55
CA PRO A 110 -10.02 12.68 7.82
C PRO A 110 -10.75 14.01 8.02
N GLY A 111 -11.34 14.19 9.20
CA GLY A 111 -12.12 15.38 9.54
C GLY A 111 -13.58 15.35 9.10
N GLU A 112 -14.09 14.30 8.44
CA GLU A 112 -15.50 14.17 8.18
C GLU A 112 -16.30 13.87 9.46
N ASN A 113 -17.57 14.27 9.46
CA ASN A 113 -18.47 14.00 10.59
C ASN A 113 -18.62 12.48 10.82
N ASN A 114 -18.58 12.06 12.09
CA ASN A 114 -18.72 10.66 12.50
C ASN A 114 -17.64 9.72 11.93
N ALA A 115 -16.42 10.23 11.62
CA ALA A 115 -15.34 9.44 11.05
C ALA A 115 -15.01 8.20 11.89
N GLU A 116 -14.92 8.34 13.23
CA GLU A 116 -14.63 7.26 14.15
C GLU A 116 -15.74 6.18 14.14
N LYS A 117 -17.00 6.60 14.05
CA LYS A 117 -18.13 5.66 13.94
C LYS A 117 -18.09 4.89 12.61
N ILE A 118 -17.86 5.58 11.50
CA ILE A 118 -17.74 4.96 10.17
C ILE A 118 -16.59 3.94 10.17
N LEU A 119 -15.47 4.28 10.81
CA LEU A 119 -14.30 3.40 10.91
C LEU A 119 -14.62 2.16 11.78
N GLN A 120 -15.29 2.35 12.93
CA GLN A 120 -15.70 1.23 13.78
C GLN A 120 -16.65 0.28 13.04
N GLU A 121 -17.68 0.81 12.37
CA GLU A 121 -18.60 0.01 11.55
C GLU A 121 -17.88 -0.76 10.43
N ALA A 122 -16.83 -0.16 9.85
CA ALA A 122 -16.00 -0.83 8.86
C ALA A 122 -15.22 -2.02 9.48
N PHE A 123 -14.66 -1.87 10.66
CA PHE A 123 -13.99 -2.96 11.39
C PHE A 123 -14.97 -4.06 11.78
N ASP A 124 -16.15 -3.69 12.27
CA ASP A 124 -17.24 -4.64 12.62
C ASP A 124 -17.72 -5.43 11.39
N SER A 125 -17.60 -4.85 10.19
CA SER A 125 -17.91 -5.54 8.93
C SER A 125 -16.81 -6.50 8.45
N GLY A 126 -15.68 -6.60 9.18
CA GLY A 126 -14.57 -7.51 8.94
C GLY A 126 -13.39 -6.90 8.16
N LEU A 127 -13.32 -5.56 8.00
CA LEU A 127 -12.15 -4.95 7.37
C LEU A 127 -10.92 -5.01 8.29
N GLY A 128 -9.75 -5.23 7.66
CA GLY A 128 -8.52 -5.65 8.33
C GLY A 128 -7.69 -4.52 8.94
N GLY A 129 -7.92 -3.27 8.56
CA GLY A 129 -7.15 -2.09 9.00
C GLY A 129 -7.62 -0.84 8.30
N LEU A 130 -6.85 0.25 8.38
CA LEU A 130 -7.16 1.55 7.79
C LEU A 130 -6.15 1.91 6.68
N LYS A 131 -6.63 2.28 5.48
CA LYS A 131 -5.82 2.88 4.40
C LYS A 131 -6.10 4.36 4.28
N LEU A 132 -5.02 5.13 4.27
CA LEU A 132 -5.03 6.59 4.09
C LEU A 132 -4.05 7.01 3.00
N HIS A 133 -4.29 8.19 2.41
CA HIS A 133 -3.45 8.79 1.38
C HIS A 133 -3.32 10.30 1.63
N ALA A 134 -2.25 10.71 2.30
CA ALA A 134 -2.16 12.03 2.89
C ALA A 134 -2.35 13.17 1.89
N HIS A 135 -1.67 13.17 0.75
CA HIS A 135 -1.79 14.28 -0.20
C HIS A 135 -3.02 14.21 -1.11
N VAL A 136 -3.61 13.03 -1.36
CA VAL A 136 -4.89 12.91 -2.08
C VAL A 136 -6.05 13.39 -1.21
N GLN A 137 -6.00 13.09 0.09
CA GLN A 137 -7.02 13.44 1.06
C GLN A 137 -6.76 14.79 1.73
N CYS A 138 -5.56 15.37 1.56
CA CYS A 138 -5.15 16.70 2.05
C CYS A 138 -5.33 16.87 3.57
N PHE A 139 -4.81 15.94 4.37
CA PHE A 139 -4.91 16.01 5.82
C PHE A 139 -3.54 16.16 6.49
N ASP A 140 -3.55 16.79 7.64
CA ASP A 140 -2.42 16.82 8.57
C ASP A 140 -2.44 15.56 9.44
N MET A 141 -1.41 14.70 9.29
CA MET A 141 -1.31 13.44 10.04
C MET A 141 -1.13 13.62 11.56
N ASN A 142 -0.76 14.83 12.01
CA ASN A 142 -0.61 15.17 13.43
C ASN A 142 -1.80 15.97 14.00
N SER A 143 -2.92 16.00 13.28
CA SER A 143 -4.12 16.68 13.74
C SER A 143 -4.90 15.86 14.79
N ASP A 144 -5.69 16.56 15.64
CA ASP A 144 -6.57 15.91 16.62
C ASP A 144 -7.58 14.94 15.97
N HIS A 145 -8.03 15.23 14.75
CA HIS A 145 -8.89 14.31 14.00
C HIS A 145 -8.17 13.00 13.69
N MET A 146 -6.91 13.07 13.31
CA MET A 146 -6.12 11.88 13.05
C MET A 146 -5.80 11.11 14.33
N ASN A 147 -5.48 11.80 15.42
CA ASN A 147 -5.22 11.16 16.73
C ASN A 147 -6.41 10.28 17.17
N ARG A 148 -7.64 10.74 16.97
CA ARG A 148 -8.84 9.93 17.27
C ARG A 148 -8.98 8.69 16.37
N LEU A 149 -8.60 8.80 15.08
CA LEU A 149 -8.60 7.66 14.17
C LEU A 149 -7.49 6.66 14.51
N TYR A 150 -6.30 7.13 14.86
CA TYR A 150 -5.21 6.26 15.33
C TYR A 150 -5.59 5.53 16.62
N GLU A 151 -6.22 6.23 17.56
CA GLU A 151 -6.71 5.62 18.80
C GLU A 151 -7.79 4.55 18.52
N CYS A 152 -8.72 4.81 17.59
CA CYS A 152 -9.68 3.81 17.14
C CYS A 152 -8.98 2.57 16.55
N CYS A 153 -7.97 2.76 15.71
CA CYS A 153 -7.18 1.65 15.15
C CYS A 153 -6.44 0.88 16.26
N ARG A 154 -5.79 1.58 17.19
CA ARG A 154 -5.05 1.00 18.32
C ARG A 154 -5.94 0.12 19.21
N ILE A 155 -7.10 0.63 19.63
CA ILE A 155 -8.07 -0.10 20.49
C ILE A 155 -8.54 -1.37 19.78
N ASN A 156 -8.82 -1.29 18.49
CA ASN A 156 -9.27 -2.42 17.68
C ASN A 156 -8.13 -3.34 17.21
N LYS A 157 -6.87 -3.05 17.56
CA LYS A 157 -5.66 -3.75 17.09
C LYS A 157 -5.60 -3.86 15.56
N LYS A 158 -5.97 -2.78 14.87
CA LYS A 158 -6.01 -2.69 13.41
C LYS A 158 -4.83 -1.85 12.90
N PRO A 159 -4.02 -2.37 11.96
CA PRO A 159 -2.91 -1.63 11.39
C PRO A 159 -3.38 -0.50 10.47
N VAL A 160 -2.48 0.45 10.25
CA VAL A 160 -2.67 1.57 9.32
C VAL A 160 -1.68 1.47 8.17
N VAL A 161 -2.17 1.49 6.93
CA VAL A 161 -1.35 1.71 5.73
C VAL A 161 -1.57 3.15 5.30
N MET A 162 -0.54 3.98 5.43
CA MET A 162 -0.63 5.42 5.17
C MET A 162 0.36 5.83 4.09
N HIS A 163 -0.16 6.23 2.92
CA HIS A 163 0.66 6.77 1.85
C HIS A 163 1.15 8.16 2.27
N VAL A 164 2.35 8.18 2.78
CA VAL A 164 3.18 9.32 3.15
C VAL A 164 4.58 9.08 2.59
N GLY A 165 5.48 10.04 2.78
CA GLY A 165 6.71 10.11 2.00
C GLY A 165 6.54 11.19 0.94
N ARG A 166 7.57 12.01 0.79
CA ARG A 166 7.53 13.09 -0.19
C ARG A 166 7.54 12.51 -1.60
N GLU A 167 6.70 13.07 -2.43
CA GLU A 167 6.64 12.80 -3.86
C GLU A 167 6.94 14.08 -4.64
N PRO A 168 7.35 13.98 -5.91
CA PRO A 168 7.49 15.14 -6.77
C PRO A 168 6.21 15.98 -6.81
N LYS A 169 6.34 17.29 -6.65
CA LYS A 169 5.20 18.21 -6.72
C LYS A 169 4.50 18.12 -8.07
N SER A 170 3.18 18.11 -8.06
CA SER A 170 2.34 18.17 -9.24
C SER A 170 1.27 19.25 -9.07
N THR A 171 0.97 19.98 -10.13
CA THR A 171 -0.14 20.94 -10.17
C THR A 171 -1.50 20.27 -10.10
N ALA A 172 -1.56 18.94 -10.29
CA ALA A 172 -2.76 18.14 -10.16
C ALA A 172 -3.13 17.84 -8.69
N TYR A 173 -2.20 18.01 -7.75
CA TYR A 173 -2.47 17.84 -6.32
C TYR A 173 -3.09 19.10 -5.72
N ARG A 174 -4.05 18.91 -4.82
CA ARG A 174 -4.71 20.00 -4.09
C ARG A 174 -3.87 20.57 -2.95
N CYS A 175 -2.83 19.86 -2.54
CA CYS A 175 -1.91 20.24 -1.48
C CYS A 175 -0.48 19.92 -1.88
N ASP A 176 0.47 20.45 -1.13
CA ASP A 176 1.88 20.19 -1.32
C ASP A 176 2.31 18.94 -0.52
N PRO A 177 2.69 17.82 -1.18
CA PRO A 177 3.17 16.60 -0.50
C PRO A 177 4.36 16.89 0.42
N TYR A 178 5.21 17.84 0.08
CA TYR A 178 6.37 18.22 0.90
C TYR A 178 6.00 18.80 2.26
N GLN A 179 4.81 19.39 2.38
CA GLN A 179 4.32 19.93 3.65
C GLN A 179 3.59 18.88 4.49
N LEU A 180 2.84 17.97 3.86
CA LEU A 180 1.97 17.04 4.56
C LEU A 180 2.59 15.66 4.82
N CYS A 181 3.53 15.21 3.98
CA CYS A 181 3.94 13.81 3.92
C CYS A 181 5.37 13.55 4.41
N SER A 182 6.03 14.51 5.09
CA SER A 182 7.43 14.32 5.51
C SER A 182 7.59 13.22 6.57
N SER A 183 8.72 12.56 6.55
CA SER A 183 9.11 11.54 7.51
C SER A 183 9.14 12.06 8.95
N ASP A 184 9.57 13.31 9.18
CA ASP A 184 9.57 13.96 10.50
C ASP A 184 8.15 14.04 11.09
N ARG A 185 7.14 14.30 10.26
CA ARG A 185 5.74 14.34 10.72
C ARG A 185 5.25 12.97 11.12
N LEU A 186 5.63 11.93 10.36
CA LEU A 186 5.29 10.55 10.72
C LEU A 186 6.00 10.12 12.00
N GLU A 187 7.23 10.57 12.23
CA GLU A 187 7.97 10.24 13.45
C GLU A 187 7.22 10.66 14.72
N HIS A 188 6.48 11.77 14.69
CA HIS A 188 5.63 12.18 15.81
C HIS A 188 4.50 11.15 16.04
N VAL A 189 3.82 10.71 14.97
CA VAL A 189 2.76 9.69 15.10
C VAL A 189 3.31 8.39 15.68
N LEU A 190 4.50 7.94 15.23
CA LEU A 190 5.12 6.71 15.74
C LEU A 190 5.46 6.79 17.24
N LYS A 191 5.87 7.97 17.71
CA LYS A 191 6.17 8.21 19.13
C LYS A 191 4.91 8.27 19.99
N ASP A 192 3.85 8.92 19.48
CA ASP A 192 2.60 9.11 20.21
C ASP A 192 1.76 7.83 20.27
N PHE A 193 1.91 6.94 19.27
CA PHE A 193 1.19 5.67 19.16
C PHE A 193 2.14 4.47 19.00
N PRO A 194 2.96 4.14 20.01
CA PRO A 194 4.01 3.10 19.89
C PRO A 194 3.46 1.69 19.68
N ASP A 195 2.20 1.42 20.08
CA ASP A 195 1.53 0.13 19.91
C ASP A 195 0.74 0.03 18.59
N LEU A 196 0.70 1.08 17.78
CA LEU A 196 -0.01 1.10 16.52
C LEU A 196 0.92 0.70 15.38
N LYS A 197 0.64 -0.42 14.72
CA LYS A 197 1.38 -0.84 13.52
C LYS A 197 1.06 0.10 12.34
N ILE A 198 2.08 0.75 11.77
CA ILE A 198 1.95 1.65 10.62
C ILE A 198 2.84 1.15 9.48
N CYS A 199 2.29 1.07 8.27
CA CYS A 199 3.06 0.80 7.05
C CYS A 199 3.08 2.04 6.17
N VAL A 200 4.28 2.40 5.70
CA VAL A 200 4.51 3.43 4.69
C VAL A 200 4.86 2.77 3.37
N PRO A 201 4.04 2.95 2.33
CA PRO A 201 4.29 2.45 0.99
C PRO A 201 5.53 3.06 0.32
N HIS A 202 5.96 2.39 -0.76
CA HIS A 202 7.01 2.86 -1.67
C HIS A 202 8.37 3.13 -0.98
N LEU A 203 8.68 2.42 0.13
CA LEU A 203 9.85 2.67 0.99
C LEU A 203 9.98 4.14 1.43
N GLY A 204 8.89 4.95 1.35
CA GLY A 204 8.89 6.38 1.66
C GLY A 204 9.29 7.30 0.50
N PHE A 205 9.40 6.80 -0.74
CA PHE A 205 9.64 7.52 -1.99
C PHE A 205 10.88 8.44 -1.93
N ASP A 206 10.75 9.77 -2.07
CA ASP A 206 11.89 10.72 -2.04
C ASP A 206 12.63 10.76 -0.69
N GLU A 207 12.12 10.07 0.35
CA GLU A 207 12.71 10.03 1.69
C GLU A 207 13.20 8.62 2.09
N ILE A 208 13.53 7.77 1.12
CA ILE A 208 13.97 6.37 1.33
C ILE A 208 15.02 6.25 2.43
N SER A 209 16.07 7.08 2.40
CA SER A 209 17.14 7.06 3.42
C SER A 209 16.65 7.40 4.83
N ALA A 210 15.66 8.29 4.96
CA ALA A 210 15.06 8.62 6.26
C ALA A 210 14.23 7.45 6.79
N TYR A 211 13.38 6.86 5.95
CA TYR A 211 12.53 5.72 6.34
C TYR A 211 13.36 4.47 6.65
N ARG A 212 14.45 4.21 5.92
CA ARG A 212 15.39 3.13 6.25
C ARG A 212 15.95 3.27 7.67
N LYS A 213 16.34 4.49 8.07
CA LYS A 213 16.79 4.75 9.45
C LYS A 213 15.67 4.64 10.48
N MET A 214 14.44 5.02 10.10
CA MET A 214 13.30 4.98 11.00
C MET A 214 12.88 3.55 11.35
N ILE A 215 12.93 2.59 10.43
CA ILE A 215 12.59 1.19 10.75
C ILE A 215 13.62 0.54 11.70
N GLU A 216 14.87 1.05 11.77
CA GLU A 216 15.84 0.63 12.77
C GLU A 216 15.48 1.13 14.18
N LYS A 217 14.76 2.23 14.25
CA LYS A 217 14.44 2.92 15.50
C LYS A 217 13.05 2.59 16.06
N TYR A 218 12.10 2.32 15.18
CA TYR A 218 10.68 2.15 15.51
C TYR A 218 10.16 0.78 15.12
N ASP A 219 9.87 -0.07 16.10
CA ASP A 219 9.33 -1.42 15.87
C ASP A 219 7.87 -1.43 15.38
N ASN A 220 7.17 -0.30 15.50
CA ASN A 220 5.80 -0.10 15.01
C ASN A 220 5.73 0.46 13.58
N LEU A 221 6.86 0.58 12.88
CA LEU A 221 6.93 1.01 11.47
C LEU A 221 7.29 -0.16 10.56
N TRP A 222 6.51 -0.32 9.49
CA TRP A 222 6.79 -1.18 8.33
C TRP A 222 6.85 -0.34 7.06
N LEU A 223 7.54 -0.85 6.05
CA LEU A 223 7.57 -0.28 4.70
C LEU A 223 7.11 -1.33 3.70
N ASP A 224 6.58 -0.92 2.55
CA ASP A 224 6.40 -1.82 1.42
C ASP A 224 7.25 -1.43 0.21
N THR A 225 7.52 -2.40 -0.66
CA THR A 225 8.41 -2.23 -1.83
C THR A 225 7.72 -1.56 -3.01
N THR A 226 6.43 -1.40 -2.95
CA THR A 226 5.55 -0.98 -4.04
C THR A 226 6.20 0.01 -5.01
N MET A 227 6.32 -0.38 -6.28
CA MET A 227 6.86 0.37 -7.44
C MET A 227 8.35 0.76 -7.37
N VAL A 228 8.98 0.82 -6.18
CA VAL A 228 10.34 1.39 -6.06
C VAL A 228 11.45 0.41 -6.48
N ILE A 229 11.17 -0.89 -6.46
CA ILE A 229 12.11 -1.91 -6.93
C ILE A 229 11.83 -2.36 -8.37
N ALA A 230 10.83 -1.78 -9.03
CA ALA A 230 10.44 -2.14 -10.38
C ALA A 230 11.39 -1.63 -11.48
N ASP A 231 12.38 -0.79 -11.15
CA ASP A 231 13.19 -0.03 -12.13
C ASP A 231 12.33 0.82 -13.08
N TYR A 232 11.27 1.41 -12.54
CA TYR A 232 10.42 2.34 -13.30
C TYR A 232 10.70 3.81 -12.99
N PHE A 233 10.85 4.14 -11.70
CA PHE A 233 11.20 5.50 -11.29
C PHE A 233 12.71 5.73 -11.33
N PRO A 234 13.15 6.93 -11.71
CA PRO A 234 14.57 7.31 -11.63
C PRO A 234 14.95 7.59 -10.17
N ILE A 235 15.14 6.53 -9.41
CA ILE A 235 15.59 6.62 -8.02
C ILE A 235 17.12 6.74 -8.05
N GLU A 236 17.66 7.82 -7.47
CA GLU A 236 19.11 8.09 -7.47
C GLU A 236 19.89 7.06 -6.67
N GLU A 237 19.35 6.63 -5.53
CA GLU A 237 19.97 5.61 -4.67
C GLU A 237 19.51 4.21 -5.11
N LYS A 238 20.46 3.36 -5.54
CA LYS A 238 20.15 1.96 -5.81
C LYS A 238 19.65 1.28 -4.55
N ILE A 239 18.42 0.77 -4.60
CA ILE A 239 17.81 0.07 -3.47
C ILE A 239 18.47 -1.30 -3.32
N ASN A 240 19.13 -1.51 -2.18
CA ASN A 240 19.63 -2.81 -1.76
C ASN A 240 18.88 -3.25 -0.50
N LEU A 241 17.96 -4.20 -0.63
CA LEU A 241 17.11 -4.67 0.47
C LEU A 241 17.91 -5.39 1.58
N ASP A 242 19.12 -5.85 1.32
CA ASP A 242 20.02 -6.39 2.35
C ASP A 242 20.44 -5.34 3.41
N HIS A 243 20.34 -4.06 3.05
CA HIS A 243 20.61 -2.96 3.98
C HIS A 243 19.41 -2.52 4.82
N TYR A 244 18.29 -3.27 4.76
CA TYR A 244 17.08 -2.98 5.51
C TYR A 244 16.81 -4.07 6.55
N ARG A 245 16.11 -3.73 7.59
CA ARG A 245 15.48 -4.71 8.49
C ARG A 245 14.47 -5.54 7.71
N SER A 246 14.86 -6.77 7.33
CA SER A 246 14.00 -7.64 6.52
C SER A 246 12.66 -7.95 7.20
N ASP A 247 12.62 -7.94 8.54
CA ASP A 247 11.40 -8.15 9.36
C ASP A 247 10.44 -6.94 9.39
N ARG A 248 10.74 -5.86 8.63
CA ARG A 248 9.92 -4.65 8.54
C ARG A 248 9.62 -4.23 7.10
N ILE A 249 9.94 -5.07 6.12
CA ILE A 249 9.64 -4.82 4.71
C ILE A 249 8.58 -5.80 4.22
N MET A 250 7.58 -5.31 3.50
CA MET A 250 6.56 -6.12 2.83
C MET A 250 6.63 -5.92 1.32
N TYR A 251 6.29 -6.95 0.56
CA TYR A 251 6.04 -6.82 -0.87
C TYR A 251 4.67 -6.19 -1.12
N GLY A 252 4.62 -5.24 -2.03
CA GLY A 252 3.39 -4.67 -2.57
C GLY A 252 3.60 -4.33 -4.05
N SER A 253 2.54 -4.40 -4.87
CA SER A 253 2.62 -4.18 -6.32
C SER A 253 2.07 -2.85 -6.80
N ASP A 254 1.18 -2.20 -6.06
CA ASP A 254 0.29 -1.11 -6.51
C ASP A 254 -0.69 -1.51 -7.63
N PHE A 255 -0.83 -2.82 -7.88
CA PHE A 255 -1.74 -3.30 -8.91
C PHE A 255 -3.18 -2.82 -8.66
N PRO A 256 -3.92 -2.35 -9.66
CA PRO A 256 -3.62 -2.31 -11.08
C PRO A 256 -3.00 -0.99 -11.58
N ASN A 257 -2.65 -0.05 -10.69
CA ASN A 257 -2.28 1.32 -11.05
C ASN A 257 -0.88 1.45 -11.66
N ILE A 258 -0.29 0.37 -12.12
CA ILE A 258 1.07 0.29 -12.67
C ILE A 258 1.11 0.40 -14.19
N PRO A 259 2.20 0.98 -14.78
CA PRO A 259 2.39 1.08 -16.23
C PRO A 259 3.13 -0.12 -16.84
N TYR A 260 3.73 -0.98 -16.02
CA TYR A 260 4.56 -2.13 -16.40
C TYR A 260 3.84 -3.45 -16.10
N VAL A 261 4.49 -4.58 -16.40
CA VAL A 261 3.89 -5.91 -16.16
C VAL A 261 3.83 -6.25 -14.66
N TRP A 262 2.76 -6.93 -14.26
CA TRP A 262 2.39 -7.20 -12.87
C TRP A 262 3.48 -7.86 -12.02
N ASP A 263 4.35 -8.65 -12.66
CA ASP A 263 5.39 -9.45 -12.01
C ASP A 263 6.79 -8.83 -12.07
N SER A 264 6.93 -7.58 -12.53
CA SER A 264 8.23 -6.91 -12.66
C SER A 264 9.00 -6.87 -11.35
N GLU A 265 8.36 -6.52 -10.24
CA GLU A 265 9.02 -6.48 -8.92
C GLU A 265 9.36 -7.87 -8.40
N LEU A 266 8.48 -8.86 -8.61
CA LEU A 266 8.75 -10.25 -8.22
C LEU A 266 9.98 -10.83 -8.96
N LYS A 267 10.16 -10.48 -10.23
CA LYS A 267 11.36 -10.86 -10.99
C LYS A 267 12.62 -10.26 -10.42
N ARG A 268 12.56 -9.01 -9.97
CA ARG A 268 13.71 -8.33 -9.35
C ARG A 268 14.01 -8.89 -7.96
N LEU A 269 12.98 -9.17 -7.17
CA LEU A 269 13.15 -9.86 -5.88
C LEU A 269 13.78 -11.25 -6.05
N LYS A 270 13.40 -12.00 -7.09
CA LYS A 270 13.97 -13.31 -7.37
C LYS A 270 15.49 -13.29 -7.60
N VAL A 271 16.01 -12.20 -8.16
CA VAL A 271 17.45 -12.05 -8.48
C VAL A 271 18.16 -11.09 -7.53
N ALA A 272 17.46 -10.59 -6.51
CA ALA A 272 18.06 -9.73 -5.50
C ALA A 272 19.09 -10.50 -4.65
N ASP A 273 20.15 -9.81 -4.25
CA ASP A 273 21.18 -10.35 -3.38
C ASP A 273 20.73 -10.27 -1.91
N ILE A 274 19.75 -11.13 -1.56
CA ILE A 274 19.21 -11.28 -0.20
C ILE A 274 19.03 -12.77 0.12
N SER A 275 19.07 -13.12 1.40
CA SER A 275 18.86 -14.51 1.82
C SER A 275 17.44 -15.00 1.52
N TYR A 276 17.26 -16.32 1.42
CA TYR A 276 15.92 -16.89 1.23
C TYR A 276 14.99 -16.56 2.41
N ASP A 277 15.51 -16.55 3.64
CA ASP A 277 14.75 -16.20 4.84
C ASP A 277 14.27 -14.73 4.78
N ALA A 278 15.13 -13.81 4.35
CA ALA A 278 14.74 -12.40 4.16
C ALA A 278 13.69 -12.26 3.04
N LEU A 279 13.83 -13.03 1.95
CA LEU A 279 12.87 -13.06 0.87
C LEU A 279 11.50 -13.59 1.33
N GLU A 280 11.49 -14.64 2.17
CA GLU A 280 10.25 -15.18 2.74
C GLU A 280 9.60 -14.19 3.72
N GLN A 281 10.39 -13.48 4.52
CA GLN A 281 9.88 -12.39 5.35
C GLN A 281 9.20 -11.31 4.50
N ILE A 282 9.87 -10.81 3.47
CA ILE A 282 9.36 -9.73 2.62
C ILE A 282 8.10 -10.15 1.86
N LEU A 283 8.09 -11.37 1.30
CA LEU A 283 7.00 -11.84 0.45
C LEU A 283 5.79 -12.39 1.22
N ASN A 284 5.97 -12.81 2.47
CA ASN A 284 4.93 -13.55 3.19
C ASN A 284 4.81 -13.15 4.66
N ILE A 285 5.81 -13.47 5.49
CA ILE A 285 5.69 -13.48 6.95
C ILE A 285 5.33 -12.12 7.51
N ASN A 286 5.99 -11.06 7.03
CA ASN A 286 5.76 -9.71 7.55
C ASN A 286 4.36 -9.20 7.27
N ALA A 287 3.82 -9.44 6.07
CA ALA A 287 2.44 -9.07 5.75
C ALA A 287 1.45 -9.88 6.59
N ALA A 288 1.72 -11.18 6.79
CA ALA A 288 0.89 -12.01 7.64
C ALA A 288 0.84 -11.51 9.10
N ASP A 289 1.99 -11.13 9.67
CA ASP A 289 2.07 -10.55 11.01
C ASP A 289 1.43 -9.16 11.07
N PHE A 290 1.76 -8.29 10.12
CA PHE A 290 1.27 -6.92 10.10
C PHE A 290 -0.26 -6.85 10.06
N PHE A 291 -0.88 -7.64 9.17
CA PHE A 291 -2.33 -7.67 8.97
C PHE A 291 -3.06 -8.70 9.85
N ASN A 292 -2.37 -9.39 10.75
CA ASN A 292 -2.91 -10.46 11.60
C ASN A 292 -3.63 -11.55 10.79
N LEU A 293 -3.05 -12.00 9.68
CA LEU A 293 -3.64 -13.00 8.82
C LEU A 293 -3.55 -14.39 9.48
N LYS A 294 -4.62 -15.15 9.38
CA LYS A 294 -4.58 -16.59 9.67
C LYS A 294 -4.07 -17.30 8.42
N LEU A 295 -2.77 -17.52 8.34
CA LEU A 295 -2.21 -18.34 7.29
C LEU A 295 -2.61 -19.79 7.54
N TYR A 296 -3.27 -20.41 6.59
CA TYR A 296 -3.43 -21.85 6.58
C TYR A 296 -2.17 -22.46 5.98
N PRO A 297 -1.58 -23.51 6.59
CA PRO A 297 -0.50 -24.23 5.95
C PRO A 297 -0.94 -24.70 4.57
N ALA A 298 -0.05 -24.53 3.59
CA ALA A 298 -0.27 -24.90 2.20
C ALA A 298 -0.49 -26.42 2.03
#